data_43f390ddda1fada3dd1b9975b0cb367b
#
_entry.id   43f390ddda1fada3dd1b9975b0cb367b
#
_cell.length_a   1.000
_cell.length_b   1.000
_cell.length_c   1.000
_cell.angle_alpha   90.00
_cell.angle_beta   90.00
_cell.angle_gamma   90.00
#
_symmetry.space_group_name_H-M   'P 1'
#
loop_
_entity.id
_entity.type
_entity.pdbx_description
1 polymer ?
#
loop_
_entity_poly.entity_id
_entity_poly.type
_entity_poly.pdbx_seq_one_letter_code
_entity_poly.pdbx_strand_id
1 'polypeptide(L)'
;MPARKPRPSSPASPLTKDEFEALAQFRYELRRFLRFSEQATHSHGVTPLHYLLLLQIKGYPGREWATITELAERLQAKHHGVVSLVTRCECSVTRKNQLPPQATS
;
A
#
# COMPACT_ATOMS: atom_id res chain seq x y z
N MET A 1 -3.42 -15.84 -38.75
CA MET A 1 -3.41 -15.83 -38.15
C MET A 1 -3.78 -15.62 -37.69
N PRO A 2 -3.82 -15.49 -37.91
CA PRO A 2 -3.87 -15.20 -37.24
C PRO A 2 -4.15 -15.11 -36.29
N ALA A 3 -4.34 -15.25 -36.15
CA ALA A 3 -4.61 -15.16 -35.28
C ALA A 3 -4.28 -15.03 -34.38
N ARG A 4 -3.96 -14.68 -34.04
CA ARG A 4 -3.63 -14.44 -33.04
C ARG A 4 -3.83 -13.46 -32.59
N LYS A 5 -4.41 -13.00 -32.64
CA LYS A 5 -4.66 -12.06 -32.22
C LYS A 5 -4.67 -11.82 -31.22
N PRO A 6 -4.43 -11.60 -31.02
CA PRO A 6 -4.14 -11.45 -29.85
C PRO A 6 -4.92 -11.43 -28.84
N ARG A 7 -4.71 -12.00 -28.05
CA ARG A 7 -5.30 -11.92 -26.93
C ARG A 7 -4.66 -10.91 -26.15
N PRO A 8 -5.28 -9.75 -25.89
CA PRO A 8 -4.63 -8.68 -25.18
C PRO A 8 -4.20 -9.08 -23.79
N SER A 9 -4.92 -9.96 -23.16
CA SER A 9 -4.56 -10.40 -21.83
C SER A 9 -3.48 -11.45 -21.86
N SER A 10 -3.08 -11.88 -23.01
CA SER A 10 -2.07 -12.91 -23.11
C SER A 10 -0.72 -12.37 -22.68
N PRO A 11 -0.03 -13.06 -21.76
CA PRO A 11 1.31 -12.61 -21.39
C PRO A 11 2.29 -12.71 -22.53
N ALA A 12 1.96 -13.49 -23.53
CA ALA A 12 2.84 -13.64 -24.68
C ALA A 12 2.80 -12.44 -25.62
N SER A 13 1.81 -11.57 -25.49
CA SER A 13 1.73 -10.40 -26.32
C SER A 13 2.85 -9.44 -25.98
N PRO A 14 3.68 -9.09 -26.96
CA PRO A 14 4.74 -8.14 -26.66
C PRO A 14 4.21 -6.75 -26.46
N LEU A 15 4.87 -6.00 -25.61
CA LEU A 15 4.53 -4.60 -25.40
C LEU A 15 5.21 -3.76 -26.46
N THR A 16 4.57 -2.68 -26.84
CA THR A 16 5.18 -1.72 -27.74
C THR A 16 6.18 -0.84 -26.98
N LYS A 17 7.01 -0.15 -27.72
CA LYS A 17 7.95 0.77 -27.10
C LYS A 17 7.23 1.82 -26.28
N ASP A 18 6.13 2.34 -26.79
CA ASP A 18 5.36 3.34 -26.05
C ASP A 18 4.82 2.79 -24.74
N GLU A 19 4.40 1.53 -24.75
CA GLU A 19 3.90 0.91 -23.53
C GLU A 19 5.02 0.72 -22.52
N PHE A 20 6.21 0.34 -23.00
CA PHE A 20 7.36 0.24 -22.10
C PHE A 20 7.71 1.58 -21.49
N GLU A 21 7.67 2.62 -22.29
CA GLU A 21 7.97 3.96 -21.78
C GLU A 21 6.95 4.39 -20.72
N ALA A 22 5.68 4.10 -20.98
CA ALA A 22 4.65 4.46 -20.01
C ALA A 22 4.83 3.73 -18.71
N LEU A 23 5.14 2.44 -18.77
CA LEU A 23 5.37 1.67 -17.55
C LEU A 23 6.60 2.18 -16.81
N ALA A 24 7.66 2.47 -17.54
CA ALA A 24 8.87 2.98 -16.91
C ALA A 24 8.61 4.32 -16.23
N GLN A 25 7.86 5.18 -16.89
CA GLN A 25 7.55 6.48 -16.32
C GLN A 25 6.68 6.33 -15.07
N PHE A 26 5.69 5.44 -15.13
CA PHE A 26 4.84 5.23 -13.97
C PHE A 26 5.64 4.74 -12.77
N ARG A 27 6.51 3.76 -13.01
CA ARG A 27 7.29 3.23 -11.90
C ARG A 27 8.30 4.26 -11.39
N TYR A 28 8.82 5.08 -12.25
CA TYR A 28 9.72 6.15 -11.83
C TYR A 28 8.99 7.15 -10.91
N GLU A 29 7.81 7.58 -11.32
CA GLU A 29 7.04 8.51 -10.51
C GLU A 29 6.64 7.87 -9.19
N LEU A 30 6.28 6.60 -9.23
CA LEU A 30 5.90 5.89 -8.03
C LEU A 30 7.07 5.82 -7.04
N ARG A 31 8.26 5.53 -7.56
CA ARG A 31 9.43 5.47 -6.70
C ARG A 31 9.75 6.83 -6.08
N ARG A 32 9.61 7.88 -6.86
CA ARG A 32 9.82 9.22 -6.33
C ARG A 32 8.86 9.51 -5.19
N PHE A 33 7.60 9.15 -5.38
CA PHE A 33 6.60 9.36 -4.35
C PHE A 33 6.93 8.56 -3.10
N LEU A 34 7.32 7.30 -3.27
CA LEU A 34 7.62 6.46 -2.13
C LEU A 34 8.84 6.98 -1.36
N ARG A 35 9.86 7.43 -2.07
CA ARG A 35 11.02 8.00 -1.40
C ARG A 35 10.65 9.24 -0.60
N PHE A 36 9.84 10.09 -1.19
CA PHE A 36 9.37 11.27 -0.48
C PHE A 36 8.61 10.88 0.79
N SER A 37 7.73 9.90 0.67
CA SER A 37 6.96 9.42 1.83
C SER A 37 7.87 8.88 2.92
N GLU A 38 8.87 8.09 2.52
CA GLU A 38 9.78 7.51 3.50
C GLU A 38 10.57 8.57 4.24
N GLN A 39 11.01 9.58 3.51
CA GLN A 39 11.75 10.66 4.14
C GLN A 39 10.87 11.43 5.11
N ALA A 40 9.62 11.67 4.72
CA ALA A 40 8.70 12.38 5.58
C ALA A 40 8.42 11.60 6.86
N THR A 41 8.21 10.29 6.74
CA THR A 41 7.94 9.48 7.92
C THR A 41 9.16 9.38 8.81
N HIS A 42 10.33 9.27 8.20
CA HIS A 42 11.56 9.19 8.96
C HIS A 42 11.75 10.43 9.84
N SER A 43 11.47 11.58 9.28
CA SER A 43 11.66 12.83 10.03
C SER A 43 10.65 12.97 11.17
N HIS A 44 9.57 12.18 11.14
CA HIS A 44 8.59 12.18 12.23
C HIS A 44 8.75 11.01 13.17
N GLY A 45 9.79 10.21 12.98
CA GLY A 45 10.05 9.09 13.88
C GLY A 45 9.10 7.91 13.72
N VAL A 46 8.48 7.78 12.57
CA VAL A 46 7.55 6.69 12.27
C VAL A 46 8.16 5.82 11.20
N THR A 47 8.07 4.51 11.37
CA THR A 47 8.57 3.64 10.31
C THR A 47 7.66 3.69 9.09
N PRO A 48 8.18 3.39 7.91
CA PRO A 48 7.34 3.42 6.71
C PRO A 48 6.13 2.49 6.79
N LEU A 49 6.30 1.31 7.39
CA LEU A 49 5.17 0.39 7.50
C LEU A 49 4.10 0.91 8.45
N HIS A 50 4.50 1.50 9.57
CA HIS A 50 3.54 2.10 10.48
C HIS A 50 2.81 3.24 9.79
N TYR A 51 3.53 4.04 9.03
CA TYR A 51 2.92 5.15 8.31
C TYR A 51 1.88 4.63 7.31
N LEU A 52 2.24 3.58 6.56
CA LEU A 52 1.29 3.02 5.60
C LEU A 52 0.03 2.52 6.28
N LEU A 53 0.20 1.86 7.42
CA LEU A 53 -0.94 1.36 8.17
C LEU A 53 -1.84 2.51 8.61
N LEU A 54 -1.25 3.52 9.21
CA LEU A 54 -2.03 4.66 9.70
C LEU A 54 -2.71 5.40 8.56
N LEU A 55 -2.02 5.52 7.44
CA LEU A 55 -2.59 6.19 6.29
C LEU A 55 -3.83 5.45 5.78
N GLN A 56 -3.76 4.13 5.71
CA GLN A 56 -4.90 3.37 5.22
C GLN A 56 -6.06 3.39 6.19
N ILE A 57 -5.79 3.54 7.47
CA ILE A 57 -6.87 3.67 8.46
C ILE A 57 -7.51 5.05 8.36
N LYS A 58 -6.71 6.08 8.41
CA LYS A 58 -7.23 7.44 8.39
C LYS A 58 -7.89 7.77 7.06
N GLY A 59 -7.38 7.20 6.00
CA GLY A 59 -7.90 7.47 4.67
C GLY A 59 -8.88 6.45 4.16
N TYR A 60 -9.40 5.59 5.02
CA TYR A 60 -10.37 4.61 4.55
C TYR A 60 -11.64 5.32 4.10
N PRO A 61 -12.19 4.92 2.95
CA PRO A 61 -13.36 5.63 2.43
C PRO A 61 -14.51 5.64 3.43
N GLY A 62 -14.97 6.83 3.74
CA GLY A 62 -16.14 7.02 4.56
C GLY A 62 -15.96 6.82 6.06
N ARG A 63 -14.74 6.56 6.52
CA ARG A 63 -14.53 6.36 7.95
C ARG A 63 -13.05 6.46 8.25
N GLU A 64 -12.70 6.41 9.54
CA GLU A 64 -11.30 6.48 9.95
C GLU A 64 -10.93 5.26 10.78
N TRP A 65 -11.46 4.12 10.41
CA TRP A 65 -11.11 2.85 11.03
C TRP A 65 -11.29 1.76 9.99
N ALA A 66 -10.68 0.61 10.24
CA ALA A 66 -10.76 -0.50 9.30
C ALA A 66 -10.51 -1.80 10.04
N THR A 67 -11.10 -2.86 9.52
CA THR A 67 -10.86 -4.19 10.08
C THR A 67 -9.53 -4.72 9.56
N ILE A 68 -9.05 -5.78 10.21
CA ILE A 68 -7.82 -6.42 9.77
C ILE A 68 -7.92 -6.91 8.34
N THR A 69 -9.05 -7.51 7.99
CA THR A 69 -9.25 -8.00 6.63
C THR A 69 -9.18 -6.87 5.62
N GLU A 70 -9.81 -5.75 5.94
CA GLU A 70 -9.78 -4.60 5.05
C GLU A 70 -8.37 -4.03 4.92
N LEU A 71 -7.65 -3.98 6.02
CA LEU A 71 -6.27 -3.48 5.97
C LEU A 71 -5.37 -4.40 5.19
N ALA A 72 -5.57 -5.70 5.32
CA ALA A 72 -4.78 -6.66 4.55
C ALA A 72 -4.97 -6.42 3.05
N GLU A 73 -6.20 -6.16 2.64
CA GLU A 73 -6.47 -5.88 1.24
C GLU A 73 -5.81 -4.57 0.80
N ARG A 74 -5.96 -3.52 1.60
CA ARG A 74 -5.41 -2.21 1.23
C ARG A 74 -3.88 -2.22 1.21
N LEU A 75 -3.28 -2.99 2.11
CA LEU A 75 -1.83 -3.08 2.18
C LEU A 75 -1.26 -4.18 1.28
N GLN A 76 -2.13 -4.98 0.68
CA GLN A 76 -1.72 -6.12 -0.13
C GLN A 76 -0.78 -7.02 0.67
N ALA A 77 -1.22 -7.35 1.87
CA ALA A 77 -0.46 -8.15 2.80
C ALA A 77 -1.31 -9.29 3.31
N LYS A 78 -0.67 -10.25 3.95
CA LYS A 78 -1.40 -11.36 4.53
C LYS A 78 -2.02 -10.97 5.85
N HIS A 79 -3.14 -11.61 6.17
CA HIS A 79 -3.89 -11.27 7.36
C HIS A 79 -3.01 -11.30 8.62
N HIS A 80 -2.27 -12.38 8.81
CA HIS A 80 -1.47 -12.48 10.04
C HIS A 80 -0.32 -11.46 10.06
N GLY A 81 0.16 -11.06 8.89
CA GLY A 81 1.17 -10.00 8.84
C GLY A 81 0.61 -8.68 9.30
N VAL A 82 -0.65 -8.41 8.93
CA VAL A 82 -1.29 -7.17 9.37
C VAL A 82 -1.55 -7.22 10.87
N VAL A 83 -1.96 -8.37 11.39
CA VAL A 83 -2.16 -8.50 12.84
C VAL A 83 -0.87 -8.18 13.58
N SER A 84 0.25 -8.73 13.12
CA SER A 84 1.53 -8.43 13.73
C SER A 84 1.87 -6.95 13.67
N LEU A 85 1.63 -6.36 12.52
CA LEU A 85 1.94 -4.94 12.33
C LEU A 85 1.09 -4.08 13.25
N VAL A 86 -0.20 -4.38 13.36
CA VAL A 86 -1.09 -3.62 14.22
C VAL A 86 -0.65 -3.76 15.68
N THR A 87 -0.30 -4.96 16.08
CA THR A 87 0.13 -5.18 17.46
C THR A 87 1.35 -4.33 17.78
N ARG A 88 2.33 -4.32 16.88
CA ARG A 88 3.52 -3.51 17.10
C ARG A 88 3.21 -2.02 17.08
N CYS A 89 2.31 -1.64 16.19
CA CYS A 89 1.93 -0.25 16.07
C CYS A 89 1.20 0.23 17.33
N GLU A 90 0.35 -0.62 17.88
CA GLU A 90 -0.34 -0.27 19.10
C GLU A 90 0.63 -0.03 20.25
N CYS A 91 1.67 -0.84 20.34
CA CYS A 91 2.63 -0.67 21.39
C CYS A 91 3.34 0.68 21.32
N SER A 92 3.61 1.14 20.09
CA SER A 92 4.39 2.34 19.94
C SER A 92 3.54 3.57 19.60
N VAL A 93 2.34 3.37 19.09
CA VAL A 93 1.52 4.48 18.61
C VAL A 93 0.30 4.70 19.49
N THR A 94 -0.36 3.64 19.89
CA THR A 94 -1.59 3.78 20.67
C THR A 94 -1.37 4.60 21.93
N ARG A 95 -0.26 4.37 22.58
CA ARG A 95 0.04 5.10 23.80
C ARG A 95 0.14 6.60 23.54
N LYS A 96 0.52 6.96 22.33
CA LYS A 96 0.69 8.36 22.00
C LYS A 96 -0.55 8.98 21.40
N ASN A 97 -1.23 8.21 20.52
CA ASN A 97 -2.27 8.79 19.69
C ASN A 97 -3.65 8.21 19.91
N GLN A 98 -3.80 7.23 20.75
CA GLN A 98 -5.11 6.69 21.06
C GLN A 98 -5.82 6.16 19.83
N LEU A 99 -5.24 5.15 19.21
CA LEU A 99 -5.86 4.56 18.04
C LEU A 99 -7.27 4.07 18.39
N PRO A 100 -8.22 4.25 17.48
CA PRO A 100 -9.56 3.74 17.75
C PRO A 100 -9.55 2.22 17.91
N PRO A 101 -10.33 1.69 18.84
CA PRO A 101 -10.37 0.24 19.01
C PRO A 101 -10.76 -0.51 17.76
N GLN A 102 -11.59 0.10 16.92
CA GLN A 102 -12.03 -0.53 15.69
C GLN A 102 -10.88 -0.78 14.73
N ALA A 103 -9.81 -0.03 14.86
CA ALA A 103 -8.70 -0.17 13.95
C ALA A 103 -8.02 -1.53 14.08
N THR A 104 -8.23 -2.22 15.18
CA THR A 104 -7.56 -3.48 15.43
C THR A 104 -8.43 -4.69 15.18
N SER A 105 -9.69 -4.50 14.91
CA SER A 105 -10.61 -5.64 14.75
C SER A 105 -10.70 -6.21 13.35
#